data_b5f5953fd9e485cf9eedb3a06bed532a
#
_entry.id   b5f5953fd9e485cf9eedb3a06bed532a
#
_cell.length_a   1.000
_cell.length_b   1.000
_cell.length_c   1.000
_cell.angle_alpha   90.00
_cell.angle_beta   90.00
_cell.angle_gamma   90.00
#
_symmetry.space_group_name_H-M   'P 1'
#
loop_
_entity.id
_entity.type
_entity.pdbx_description
1 polymer ?
#
loop_
_entity_poly.entity_id
_entity_poly.type
_entity_poly.pdbx_seq_one_letter_code
_entity_poly.pdbx_strand_id
1 'polypeptide(L)'
;MNHGSWRRWVIVSGFVFIATTARSASQESDLDQSSFSPDRFTFVRIMYDSSGGPGEAFYRGDSGWIPRWATDHPVAAKNLTWRLQQLTTIETNQGTLLLRLTDSRLKDFPFVFMSDPGWQVLDSEEQRALKSYLDNGGFLWVDDFWGQAEWDNWEANMQLVAPRWKWFDIPSSHPILSTVYPLTECPQVTAIQFYRRGGATYDPWQFHRQPNGGAADMMQVHFRGLCDENGRLVAVATHNTDIADGWEREGEDEEFFNRFSVKAYALAINILTYAMTH
;
A
#
# COMPACT_ATOMS: atom_id res chain seq x y z
N MET A 1 8.99 63.84 48.21
CA MET A 1 9.03 63.53 46.74
C MET A 1 9.90 62.28 46.58
N ASN A 2 9.30 61.13 46.49
CA ASN A 2 10.02 59.85 46.30
C ASN A 2 9.37 59.10 45.18
N HIS A 3 10.09 58.96 44.08
CA HIS A 3 9.70 58.14 42.94
C HIS A 3 10.07 56.67 43.17
N GLY A 4 9.09 55.82 43.38
CA GLY A 4 9.25 54.37 43.44
C GLY A 4 9.21 53.76 42.03
N SER A 5 10.32 53.16 41.61
CA SER A 5 10.43 52.44 40.35
C SER A 5 9.88 51.01 40.51
N TRP A 6 8.82 50.68 39.75
CA TRP A 6 8.27 49.33 39.68
C TRP A 6 9.07 48.54 38.62
N ARG A 7 9.87 47.56 39.07
CA ARG A 7 10.48 46.55 38.18
C ARG A 7 9.44 45.51 37.81
N ARG A 8 9.06 45.46 36.55
CA ARG A 8 8.26 44.34 35.98
C ARG A 8 9.16 43.13 35.77
N TRP A 9 8.87 42.06 36.44
CA TRP A 9 9.45 40.73 36.16
C TRP A 9 8.66 40.12 35.01
N VAL A 10 9.33 39.84 33.88
CA VAL A 10 8.78 39.04 32.80
C VAL A 10 9.15 37.58 33.09
N ILE A 11 8.15 36.79 33.47
CA ILE A 11 8.32 35.33 33.58
C ILE A 11 8.16 34.77 32.19
N VAL A 12 9.27 34.35 31.57
CA VAL A 12 9.23 33.56 30.32
C VAL A 12 8.98 32.12 30.74
N SER A 13 7.74 31.67 30.61
CA SER A 13 7.37 30.27 30.77
C SER A 13 7.81 29.54 29.47
N GLY A 14 8.95 28.88 29.54
CA GLY A 14 9.37 27.96 28.48
C GLY A 14 8.49 26.72 28.48
N PHE A 15 7.60 26.58 27.52
CA PHE A 15 6.92 25.32 27.23
C PHE A 15 7.93 24.36 26.59
N VAL A 16 8.41 23.40 27.38
CA VAL A 16 9.11 22.23 26.85
C VAL A 16 8.06 21.33 26.24
N PHE A 17 7.96 21.33 24.91
CA PHE A 17 7.22 20.30 24.19
C PHE A 17 7.98 18.97 24.32
N ILE A 18 7.57 18.14 25.25
CA ILE A 18 7.96 16.73 25.24
C ILE A 18 7.12 16.08 24.15
N ALA A 19 7.71 15.88 22.99
CA ALA A 19 7.14 15.01 21.96
C ALA A 19 7.16 13.57 22.50
N THR A 20 6.07 13.18 23.15
CA THR A 20 5.81 11.77 23.42
C THR A 20 5.48 11.11 22.09
N THR A 21 6.45 10.40 21.52
CA THR A 21 6.20 9.45 20.44
C THR A 21 5.25 8.39 20.99
N ALA A 22 3.96 8.56 20.74
CA ALA A 22 2.99 7.49 20.95
C ALA A 22 3.38 6.36 19.99
N ARG A 23 4.05 5.32 20.48
CA ARG A 23 4.20 4.07 19.76
C ARG A 23 2.79 3.51 19.56
N SER A 24 2.31 3.59 18.33
CA SER A 24 1.08 2.93 17.93
C SER A 24 1.26 1.41 18.09
N ALA A 25 0.34 0.75 18.76
CA ALA A 25 0.35 -0.68 19.03
C ALA A 25 0.24 -1.57 17.76
N SER A 26 0.21 -0.97 16.57
CA SER A 26 0.02 -1.66 15.29
C SER A 26 1.29 -1.81 14.44
N GLN A 27 2.49 -1.54 14.99
CA GLN A 27 3.74 -1.54 14.22
C GLN A 27 4.55 -2.85 14.30
N GLU A 28 3.99 -3.91 14.84
CA GLU A 28 4.67 -5.19 14.92
C GLU A 28 4.24 -6.10 13.77
N SER A 29 5.22 -6.84 13.20
CA SER A 29 4.93 -7.94 12.27
C SER A 29 4.02 -8.95 12.94
N ASP A 30 2.98 -9.38 12.26
CA ASP A 30 2.06 -10.43 12.72
C ASP A 30 2.41 -11.81 12.13
N LEU A 31 3.59 -11.91 11.51
CA LEU A 31 4.13 -13.15 11.01
C LEU A 31 4.29 -14.15 12.16
N ASP A 32 3.78 -15.35 11.98
CA ASP A 32 3.95 -16.44 12.94
C ASP A 32 5.41 -16.93 12.96
N GLN A 33 6.18 -16.39 13.88
CA GLN A 33 7.59 -16.73 14.03
C GLN A 33 7.80 -18.19 14.46
N SER A 34 6.81 -18.84 15.07
CA SER A 34 6.91 -20.22 15.52
C SER A 34 6.85 -21.23 14.37
N SER A 35 6.23 -20.83 13.26
CA SER A 35 6.07 -21.65 12.05
C SER A 35 6.80 -21.09 10.83
N PHE A 36 7.63 -20.03 11.02
CA PHE A 36 8.38 -19.40 9.94
C PHE A 36 9.36 -20.38 9.27
N SER A 37 9.33 -20.39 7.94
CA SER A 37 10.25 -21.17 7.10
C SER A 37 10.76 -20.28 5.96
N PRO A 38 12.10 -20.15 5.78
CA PRO A 38 12.67 -19.23 4.80
C PRO A 38 12.45 -19.67 3.34
N ASP A 39 12.05 -20.90 3.09
CA ASP A 39 11.74 -21.47 1.78
C ASP A 39 10.26 -21.29 1.38
N ARG A 40 9.45 -20.69 2.26
CA ARG A 40 8.04 -20.38 1.98
C ARG A 40 7.85 -18.94 1.56
N PHE A 41 6.85 -18.73 0.71
CA PHE A 41 6.44 -17.36 0.38
C PHE A 41 6.07 -16.57 1.64
N THR A 42 6.63 -15.38 1.77
CA THR A 42 6.34 -14.43 2.85
C THR A 42 5.74 -13.17 2.28
N PHE A 43 4.56 -12.77 2.75
CA PHE A 43 3.98 -11.49 2.39
C PHE A 43 4.71 -10.37 3.14
N VAL A 44 5.51 -9.59 2.42
CA VAL A 44 6.25 -8.46 2.98
C VAL A 44 5.51 -7.17 2.66
N ARG A 45 5.14 -6.42 3.71
CA ARG A 45 4.55 -5.08 3.59
C ARG A 45 5.60 -4.04 3.93
N ILE A 46 5.72 -3.03 3.08
CA ILE A 46 6.67 -1.94 3.28
C ILE A 46 6.04 -0.85 4.15
N MET A 47 6.73 -0.51 5.24
CA MET A 47 6.46 0.68 6.05
C MET A 47 7.17 1.87 5.43
N TYR A 48 6.45 2.96 5.21
CA TYR A 48 6.98 4.21 4.66
C TYR A 48 6.49 5.42 5.46
N ASP A 49 7.14 6.54 5.31
CA ASP A 49 6.69 7.81 5.87
C ASP A 49 5.79 8.54 4.88
N SER A 50 4.78 9.26 5.38
CA SER A 50 3.82 10.00 4.56
C SER A 50 3.91 11.49 4.85
N SER A 51 3.68 12.30 3.82
CA SER A 51 3.52 13.75 3.95
C SER A 51 2.14 14.11 4.49
N GLY A 52 2.06 15.31 5.09
CA GLY A 52 0.81 15.85 5.57
C GLY A 52 0.49 15.52 7.02
N GLY A 53 -0.73 15.81 7.40
CA GLY A 53 -1.26 15.64 8.75
C GLY A 53 -2.33 14.56 8.86
N PRO A 54 -3.19 14.65 9.90
CA PRO A 54 -4.36 13.79 10.03
C PRO A 54 -5.26 13.85 8.79
N GLY A 55 -5.59 12.68 8.25
CA GLY A 55 -6.37 12.53 7.01
C GLY A 55 -5.52 12.40 5.74
N GLU A 56 -4.25 12.79 5.78
CA GLU A 56 -3.27 12.64 4.70
C GLU A 56 -2.26 11.54 5.05
N ALA A 57 -1.35 11.79 6.00
CA ALA A 57 -0.38 10.81 6.48
C ALA A 57 -0.99 9.70 7.33
N PHE A 58 -2.14 9.96 7.94
CA PHE A 58 -2.86 9.03 8.81
C PHE A 58 -4.36 9.09 8.54
N TYR A 59 -5.04 7.97 8.64
CA TYR A 59 -6.50 7.93 8.69
C TYR A 59 -7.00 7.46 10.06
N ARG A 60 -8.26 7.70 10.34
CA ARG A 60 -8.87 7.33 11.61
C ARG A 60 -9.55 5.97 11.49
N GLY A 61 -8.92 4.94 12.04
CA GLY A 61 -9.55 3.63 12.26
C GLY A 61 -10.24 3.53 13.63
N ASP A 62 -10.78 2.39 13.91
CA ASP A 62 -11.51 2.11 15.16
C ASP A 62 -10.61 2.23 16.41
N SER A 63 -9.34 1.87 16.28
CA SER A 63 -8.35 1.91 17.37
C SER A 63 -7.55 3.20 17.44
N GLY A 64 -7.87 4.23 16.63
CA GLY A 64 -7.17 5.51 16.63
C GLY A 64 -6.60 5.89 15.26
N TRP A 65 -5.52 6.68 15.25
CA TRP A 65 -4.84 7.08 14.01
C TRP A 65 -3.94 5.97 13.49
N ILE A 66 -4.16 5.57 12.25
CA ILE A 66 -3.45 4.49 11.54
C ILE A 66 -2.59 5.13 10.45
N PRO A 67 -1.29 4.81 10.36
CA PRO A 67 -0.45 5.29 9.25
C PRO A 67 -0.89 4.64 7.93
N ARG A 68 -0.74 5.37 6.82
CA ARG A 68 -1.20 4.94 5.49
C ARG A 68 -0.68 3.57 5.07
N TRP A 69 0.58 3.27 5.31
CA TRP A 69 1.15 1.96 4.99
C TRP A 69 0.45 0.78 5.70
N ALA A 70 -0.27 1.05 6.80
CA ALA A 70 -0.93 0.02 7.60
C ALA A 70 -2.41 -0.19 7.23
N THR A 71 -2.89 0.42 6.13
CA THR A 71 -4.23 0.16 5.60
C THR A 71 -4.43 -1.34 5.38
N ASP A 72 -5.54 -1.92 5.86
CA ASP A 72 -5.94 -3.34 5.79
C ASP A 72 -5.02 -4.32 6.54
N HIS A 73 -4.01 -3.80 7.23
CA HIS A 73 -3.13 -4.63 8.04
C HIS A 73 -3.79 -4.91 9.42
N PRO A 74 -3.71 -6.15 9.91
CA PRO A 74 -3.03 -7.33 9.35
C PRO A 74 -3.95 -8.28 8.56
N VAL A 75 -5.25 -7.99 8.48
CA VAL A 75 -6.28 -8.97 8.06
C VAL A 75 -6.13 -9.35 6.60
N ALA A 76 -5.92 -8.39 5.70
CA ALA A 76 -5.80 -8.65 4.28
C ALA A 76 -4.71 -9.69 3.96
N ALA A 77 -3.51 -9.51 4.52
CA ALA A 77 -2.40 -10.43 4.27
C ALA A 77 -2.62 -11.81 4.89
N LYS A 78 -3.24 -11.90 6.07
CA LYS A 78 -3.61 -13.19 6.68
C LYS A 78 -4.56 -13.98 5.79
N ASN A 79 -5.60 -13.33 5.30
CA ASN A 79 -6.56 -13.96 4.42
C ASN A 79 -5.91 -14.34 3.08
N LEU A 80 -5.10 -13.45 2.49
CA LEU A 80 -4.41 -13.74 1.24
C LEU A 80 -3.46 -14.94 1.37
N THR A 81 -2.59 -14.95 2.39
CA THR A 81 -1.62 -16.04 2.57
C THR A 81 -2.32 -17.37 2.86
N TRP A 82 -3.43 -17.36 3.62
CA TRP A 82 -4.24 -18.53 3.82
C TRP A 82 -4.90 -19.04 2.52
N ARG A 83 -5.52 -18.14 1.74
CA ARG A 83 -6.15 -18.49 0.46
C ARG A 83 -5.14 -18.97 -0.58
N LEU A 84 -3.96 -18.39 -0.60
CA LEU A 84 -2.89 -18.80 -1.51
C LEU A 84 -2.53 -20.27 -1.33
N GLN A 85 -2.43 -20.75 -0.08
CA GLN A 85 -2.23 -22.17 0.22
C GLN A 85 -3.40 -23.07 -0.17
N GLN A 86 -4.65 -22.56 -0.11
CA GLN A 86 -5.83 -23.33 -0.47
C GLN A 86 -6.03 -23.45 -1.99
N LEU A 87 -5.63 -22.44 -2.72
CA LEU A 87 -5.95 -22.29 -4.15
C LEU A 87 -4.77 -22.61 -5.07
N THR A 88 -3.56 -22.77 -4.51
CA THR A 88 -2.34 -23.04 -5.26
C THR A 88 -1.47 -24.07 -4.52
N THR A 89 -0.33 -24.43 -5.12
CA THR A 89 0.71 -25.23 -4.46
C THR A 89 1.77 -24.39 -3.76
N ILE A 90 1.59 -23.05 -3.67
CA ILE A 90 2.54 -22.15 -3.02
C ILE A 90 2.39 -22.31 -1.50
N GLU A 91 3.45 -22.78 -0.86
CA GLU A 91 3.53 -22.77 0.59
C GLU A 91 3.81 -21.37 1.10
N THR A 92 3.09 -20.93 2.13
CA THR A 92 3.22 -19.57 2.68
C THR A 92 3.57 -19.58 4.16
N ASN A 93 4.35 -18.59 4.59
CA ASN A 93 4.34 -18.16 5.98
C ASN A 93 3.06 -17.35 6.22
N GLN A 94 2.35 -17.66 7.31
CA GLN A 94 1.08 -16.98 7.60
C GLN A 94 1.35 -15.61 8.23
N GLY A 95 0.56 -14.61 7.80
CA GLY A 95 0.67 -13.24 8.29
C GLY A 95 1.59 -12.35 7.45
N THR A 96 2.04 -11.25 8.05
CA THR A 96 2.78 -10.18 7.38
C THR A 96 4.13 -9.93 8.03
N LEU A 97 5.18 -9.88 7.24
CA LEU A 97 6.45 -9.31 7.66
C LEU A 97 6.49 -7.81 7.32
N LEU A 98 6.68 -6.98 8.34
CA LEU A 98 6.79 -5.53 8.17
C LEU A 98 8.27 -5.14 8.05
N LEU A 99 8.63 -4.51 6.93
CA LEU A 99 9.99 -4.02 6.69
C LEU A 99 9.95 -2.57 6.19
N ARG A 100 11.02 -1.82 6.47
CA ARG A 100 11.34 -0.59 5.73
C ARG A 100 12.16 -0.92 4.49
N LEU A 101 12.15 -0.03 3.50
CA LEU A 101 12.96 -0.20 2.28
C LEU A 101 14.46 -0.34 2.59
N THR A 102 14.92 0.29 3.66
CA THR A 102 16.33 0.25 4.12
C THR A 102 16.68 -0.97 4.98
N ASP A 103 15.73 -1.86 5.26
CA ASP A 103 16.00 -3.08 6.04
C ASP A 103 16.86 -4.05 5.21
N SER A 104 17.98 -4.48 5.76
CA SER A 104 18.95 -5.35 5.07
C SER A 104 18.39 -6.72 4.66
N ARG A 105 17.30 -7.16 5.30
CA ARG A 105 16.59 -8.41 4.99
C ARG A 105 15.74 -8.32 3.73
N LEU A 106 15.43 -7.10 3.23
CA LEU A 106 14.54 -6.90 2.09
C LEU A 106 14.97 -7.70 0.85
N LYS A 107 16.28 -7.82 0.64
CA LYS A 107 16.89 -8.59 -0.46
C LYS A 107 16.56 -10.09 -0.46
N ASP A 108 16.13 -10.63 0.68
CA ASP A 108 15.83 -12.06 0.84
C ASP A 108 14.39 -12.39 0.41
N PHE A 109 13.59 -11.37 0.06
CA PHE A 109 12.19 -11.51 -0.33
C PHE A 109 11.98 -11.03 -1.76
N PRO A 110 11.51 -11.89 -2.68
CA PRO A 110 11.35 -11.53 -4.10
C PRO A 110 10.18 -10.59 -4.36
N PHE A 111 9.25 -10.45 -3.41
CA PHE A 111 8.01 -9.69 -3.56
C PHE A 111 7.78 -8.80 -2.34
N VAL A 112 7.37 -7.54 -2.59
CA VAL A 112 6.93 -6.60 -1.57
C VAL A 112 5.66 -5.87 -1.98
N PHE A 113 4.89 -5.46 -0.98
CA PHE A 113 3.61 -4.78 -1.14
C PHE A 113 3.60 -3.43 -0.41
N MET A 114 3.05 -2.41 -1.04
CA MET A 114 2.72 -1.12 -0.43
C MET A 114 1.23 -0.84 -0.59
N SER A 115 0.53 -0.55 0.50
CA SER A 115 -0.84 -0.05 0.49
C SER A 115 -0.84 1.46 0.61
N ASP A 116 -1.81 2.13 -0.02
CA ASP A 116 -2.12 3.56 0.10
C ASP A 116 -0.89 4.51 -0.14
N PRO A 117 -0.07 4.28 -1.19
CA PRO A 117 1.19 4.98 -1.39
C PRO A 117 1.01 6.43 -1.89
N GLY A 118 -0.23 6.89 -2.06
CA GLY A 118 -0.53 8.21 -2.64
C GLY A 118 0.04 9.40 -1.87
N TRP A 119 0.40 9.21 -0.59
CA TRP A 119 0.97 10.24 0.28
C TRP A 119 2.38 9.91 0.75
N GLN A 120 3.00 8.88 0.21
CA GLN A 120 4.34 8.47 0.61
C GLN A 120 5.38 9.55 0.34
N VAL A 121 6.43 9.54 1.15
CA VAL A 121 7.65 10.31 0.96
C VAL A 121 8.83 9.35 1.10
N LEU A 122 9.66 9.27 0.08
CA LEU A 122 10.89 8.47 0.12
C LEU A 122 12.10 9.41 0.25
N ASP A 123 12.89 9.20 1.27
CA ASP A 123 14.17 9.88 1.38
C ASP A 123 15.21 9.30 0.40
N SER A 124 16.38 9.93 0.32
CA SER A 124 17.40 9.51 -0.65
C SER A 124 18.00 8.13 -0.36
N GLU A 125 17.92 7.64 0.87
CA GLU A 125 18.38 6.29 1.23
C GLU A 125 17.34 5.25 0.81
N GLU A 126 16.06 5.50 1.08
CA GLU A 126 14.94 4.66 0.66
C GLU A 126 14.82 4.58 -0.86
N GLN A 127 15.03 5.70 -1.58
CA GLN A 127 15.07 5.73 -3.05
C GLN A 127 16.15 4.80 -3.60
N ARG A 128 17.39 4.86 -3.05
CA ARG A 128 18.48 3.98 -3.46
C ARG A 128 18.22 2.52 -3.10
N ALA A 129 17.64 2.28 -1.93
CA ALA A 129 17.31 0.94 -1.48
C ALA A 129 16.24 0.30 -2.38
N LEU A 130 15.17 1.03 -2.70
CA LEU A 130 14.14 0.55 -3.62
C LEU A 130 14.71 0.29 -5.02
N LYS A 131 15.52 1.20 -5.56
CA LYS A 131 16.19 0.98 -6.86
C LYS A 131 17.04 -0.28 -6.85
N SER A 132 17.88 -0.45 -5.80
CA SER A 132 18.71 -1.64 -5.65
C SER A 132 17.88 -2.92 -5.55
N TYR A 133 16.78 -2.89 -4.78
CA TYR A 133 15.87 -4.03 -4.65
C TYR A 133 15.29 -4.46 -6.01
N LEU A 134 14.77 -3.50 -6.77
CA LEU A 134 14.19 -3.77 -8.10
C LEU A 134 15.24 -4.23 -9.12
N ASP A 135 16.45 -3.64 -9.11
CA ASP A 135 17.56 -4.04 -10.00
C ASP A 135 18.05 -5.49 -9.73
N ASN A 136 17.93 -5.94 -8.49
CA ASN A 136 18.39 -7.28 -8.08
C ASN A 136 17.29 -8.36 -8.14
N GLY A 137 16.21 -8.13 -8.85
CA GLY A 137 15.19 -9.13 -9.11
C GLY A 137 13.93 -9.00 -8.24
N GLY A 138 13.88 -8.01 -7.33
CA GLY A 138 12.69 -7.76 -6.54
C GLY A 138 11.52 -7.30 -7.38
N PHE A 139 10.31 -7.54 -6.87
CA PHE A 139 9.04 -7.13 -7.48
C PHE A 139 8.21 -6.35 -6.48
N LEU A 140 7.68 -5.20 -6.91
CA LEU A 140 6.84 -4.34 -6.08
C LEU A 140 5.40 -4.32 -6.61
N TRP A 141 4.43 -4.50 -5.71
CA TRP A 141 3.03 -4.20 -5.98
C TRP A 141 2.56 -3.06 -5.08
N VAL A 142 1.99 -2.01 -5.69
CA VAL A 142 1.34 -0.90 -4.97
C VAL A 142 -0.15 -0.90 -5.25
N ASP A 143 -0.96 -0.68 -4.20
CA ASP A 143 -2.41 -0.82 -4.23
C ASP A 143 -3.08 0.27 -3.37
N ASP A 144 -4.37 0.48 -3.55
CA ASP A 144 -5.23 1.34 -2.74
C ASP A 144 -4.80 2.81 -2.72
N PHE A 145 -4.71 3.42 -3.87
CA PHE A 145 -4.54 4.88 -4.00
C PHE A 145 -5.40 5.43 -5.14
N TRP A 146 -5.85 6.68 -5.02
CA TRP A 146 -7.01 7.14 -5.75
C TRP A 146 -6.81 8.52 -6.35
N GLY A 147 -7.18 8.66 -7.62
CA GLY A 147 -7.19 9.92 -8.34
C GLY A 147 -5.81 10.41 -8.76
N GLN A 148 -5.82 11.48 -9.56
CA GLN A 148 -4.62 11.97 -10.21
C GLN A 148 -3.58 12.53 -9.22
N ALA A 149 -4.00 13.17 -8.12
CA ALA A 149 -3.06 13.78 -7.18
C ALA A 149 -2.21 12.72 -6.45
N GLU A 150 -2.80 11.59 -6.09
CA GLU A 150 -2.07 10.49 -5.44
C GLU A 150 -1.18 9.77 -6.45
N TRP A 151 -1.65 9.61 -7.70
CA TRP A 151 -0.81 9.10 -8.78
C TRP A 151 0.40 10.00 -9.04
N ASP A 152 0.20 11.33 -9.12
CA ASP A 152 1.28 12.28 -9.37
C ASP A 152 2.35 12.23 -8.29
N ASN A 153 1.96 12.11 -7.02
CA ASN A 153 2.91 11.94 -5.92
C ASN A 153 3.68 10.62 -6.02
N TRP A 154 2.98 9.51 -6.30
CA TRP A 154 3.59 8.21 -6.51
C TRP A 154 4.59 8.25 -7.66
N GLU A 155 4.17 8.74 -8.83
CA GLU A 155 5.01 8.83 -10.01
C GLU A 155 6.24 9.72 -9.79
N ALA A 156 6.08 10.86 -9.11
CA ALA A 156 7.19 11.76 -8.78
C ALA A 156 8.25 11.08 -7.92
N ASN A 157 7.84 10.30 -6.90
CA ASN A 157 8.78 9.50 -6.09
C ASN A 157 9.48 8.44 -6.95
N MET A 158 8.76 7.74 -7.82
CA MET A 158 9.35 6.73 -8.70
C MET A 158 10.28 7.33 -9.77
N GLN A 159 10.04 8.55 -10.21
CA GLN A 159 10.99 9.28 -11.08
C GLN A 159 12.32 9.57 -10.38
N LEU A 160 12.33 9.75 -9.05
CA LEU A 160 13.58 9.87 -8.29
C LEU A 160 14.29 8.51 -8.11
N VAL A 161 13.52 7.43 -7.95
CA VAL A 161 14.05 6.06 -7.83
C VAL A 161 14.65 5.59 -9.16
N ALA A 162 13.93 5.72 -10.26
CA ALA A 162 14.30 5.19 -11.57
C ALA A 162 13.92 6.14 -12.71
N PRO A 163 14.68 7.23 -12.95
CA PRO A 163 14.32 8.32 -13.86
C PRO A 163 14.09 7.90 -15.33
N ARG A 164 14.69 6.79 -15.74
CA ARG A 164 14.60 6.28 -17.12
C ARG A 164 13.48 5.29 -17.33
N TRP A 165 12.92 4.73 -16.27
CA TRP A 165 11.84 3.77 -16.36
C TRP A 165 10.50 4.49 -16.53
N LYS A 166 9.57 3.87 -17.27
CA LYS A 166 8.27 4.48 -17.58
C LYS A 166 7.14 3.55 -17.23
N TRP A 167 6.13 4.10 -16.56
CA TRP A 167 4.87 3.44 -16.36
C TRP A 167 4.11 3.30 -17.68
N PHE A 168 3.44 2.18 -17.87
CA PHE A 168 2.56 1.93 -18.99
C PHE A 168 1.29 1.22 -18.50
N ASP A 169 0.18 1.43 -19.20
CA ASP A 169 -1.04 0.70 -18.90
C ASP A 169 -0.88 -0.76 -19.39
N ILE A 170 -1.09 -1.71 -18.47
CA ILE A 170 -1.00 -3.15 -18.78
C ILE A 170 -2.18 -3.52 -19.67
N PRO A 171 -1.94 -3.98 -20.90
CA PRO A 171 -3.02 -4.36 -21.81
C PRO A 171 -3.71 -5.64 -21.33
N SER A 172 -4.99 -5.80 -21.67
CA SER A 172 -5.79 -6.99 -21.34
C SER A 172 -5.19 -8.32 -21.83
N SER A 173 -4.31 -8.25 -22.84
CA SER A 173 -3.58 -9.41 -23.36
C SER A 173 -2.30 -9.74 -22.61
N HIS A 174 -1.91 -8.93 -21.61
CA HIS A 174 -0.67 -9.17 -20.87
C HIS A 174 -0.76 -10.46 -20.04
N PRO A 175 0.28 -11.33 -20.07
CA PRO A 175 0.27 -12.62 -19.36
C PRO A 175 -0.06 -12.53 -17.87
N ILE A 176 0.28 -11.43 -17.19
CA ILE A 176 0.00 -11.23 -15.77
C ILE A 176 -1.50 -11.33 -15.44
N LEU A 177 -2.39 -11.02 -16.37
CA LEU A 177 -3.85 -11.13 -16.18
C LEU A 177 -4.38 -12.57 -16.37
N SER A 178 -3.53 -13.50 -16.81
CA SER A 178 -3.95 -14.88 -17.08
C SER A 178 -2.92 -15.93 -16.67
N THR A 179 -2.00 -15.58 -15.76
CA THR A 179 -0.95 -16.48 -15.30
C THR A 179 -1.51 -17.75 -14.67
N VAL A 180 -2.56 -17.63 -13.86
CA VAL A 180 -3.29 -18.75 -13.24
C VAL A 180 -4.78 -18.67 -13.54
N TYR A 181 -5.39 -17.52 -13.30
CA TYR A 181 -6.81 -17.28 -13.52
C TYR A 181 -7.02 -16.31 -14.69
N PRO A 182 -7.93 -16.62 -15.64
CA PRO A 182 -8.18 -15.74 -16.78
C PRO A 182 -8.98 -14.52 -16.31
N LEU A 183 -8.33 -13.37 -16.28
CA LEU A 183 -8.96 -12.07 -16.06
C LEU A 183 -8.87 -11.26 -17.35
N THR A 184 -9.93 -10.54 -17.68
CA THR A 184 -9.98 -9.63 -18.84
C THR A 184 -9.53 -8.22 -18.52
N GLU A 185 -9.55 -7.88 -17.21
CA GLU A 185 -9.23 -6.55 -16.70
C GLU A 185 -8.85 -6.62 -15.20
N CYS A 186 -8.23 -5.57 -14.68
CA CYS A 186 -8.08 -5.36 -13.25
C CYS A 186 -9.45 -5.00 -12.63
N PRO A 187 -9.92 -5.70 -11.60
CA PRO A 187 -11.19 -5.36 -10.97
C PRO A 187 -11.11 -4.03 -10.22
N GLN A 188 -12.21 -3.27 -10.21
CA GLN A 188 -12.39 -2.19 -9.27
C GLN A 188 -13.02 -2.74 -7.99
N VAL A 189 -12.31 -2.64 -6.90
CA VAL A 189 -12.72 -3.00 -5.55
C VAL A 189 -12.75 -1.73 -4.72
N THR A 190 -13.67 -1.62 -3.79
CA THR A 190 -13.79 -0.49 -2.87
C THR A 190 -13.97 -0.99 -1.46
N ALA A 191 -13.71 -0.12 -0.49
CA ALA A 191 -13.99 -0.44 0.89
C ALA A 191 -15.48 -0.81 1.09
N ILE A 192 -15.75 -1.89 1.83
CA ILE A 192 -17.09 -2.49 1.98
C ILE A 192 -18.15 -1.50 2.47
N GLN A 193 -17.76 -0.50 3.26
CA GLN A 193 -18.68 0.53 3.76
C GLN A 193 -19.24 1.40 2.63
N PHE A 194 -18.51 1.64 1.55
CA PHE A 194 -19.00 2.41 0.39
C PHE A 194 -19.92 1.56 -0.47
N TYR A 195 -19.58 0.30 -0.65
CA TYR A 195 -20.46 -0.66 -1.29
C TYR A 195 -21.81 -0.76 -0.58
N ARG A 196 -21.83 -0.96 0.73
CA ARG A 196 -23.05 -1.06 1.55
C ARG A 196 -23.91 0.20 1.55
N ARG A 197 -23.30 1.39 1.40
CA ARG A 197 -24.02 2.68 1.41
C ARG A 197 -24.65 3.06 0.08
N GLY A 198 -24.22 2.51 -1.03
CA GLY A 198 -24.73 2.94 -2.33
C GLY A 198 -24.27 2.08 -3.51
N GLY A 199 -23.65 0.94 -3.27
CA GLY A 199 -23.18 0.04 -4.33
C GLY A 199 -21.99 0.60 -5.12
N ALA A 200 -21.27 1.58 -4.56
CA ALA A 200 -20.09 2.16 -5.20
C ALA A 200 -19.00 1.10 -5.40
N THR A 201 -18.25 1.23 -6.47
CA THR A 201 -17.06 0.42 -6.75
C THR A 201 -15.76 1.21 -6.54
N TYR A 202 -15.87 2.49 -6.19
CA TYR A 202 -14.78 3.42 -5.95
C TYR A 202 -14.96 4.10 -4.58
N ASP A 203 -13.91 4.74 -4.07
CA ASP A 203 -13.94 5.47 -2.80
C ASP A 203 -14.42 6.91 -2.97
N PRO A 204 -15.70 7.22 -2.65
CA PRO A 204 -16.23 8.58 -2.81
C PRO A 204 -15.65 9.60 -1.82
N TRP A 205 -14.94 9.17 -0.76
CA TRP A 205 -14.28 10.09 0.18
C TRP A 205 -13.07 10.78 -0.43
N GLN A 206 -12.44 10.15 -1.42
CA GLN A 206 -11.30 10.70 -2.14
C GLN A 206 -11.67 11.90 -3.02
N PHE A 207 -12.94 12.08 -3.39
CA PHE A 207 -13.38 13.22 -4.19
C PHE A 207 -13.02 14.58 -3.61
N HIS A 208 -13.08 14.71 -2.29
CA HIS A 208 -12.75 15.97 -1.60
C HIS A 208 -11.24 16.29 -1.61
N ARG A 209 -10.40 15.32 -1.93
CA ARG A 209 -8.95 15.46 -1.96
C ARG A 209 -8.40 15.76 -3.35
N GLN A 210 -9.26 15.64 -4.39
CA GLN A 210 -8.82 15.85 -5.77
C GLN A 210 -8.94 17.33 -6.13
N PRO A 211 -7.84 18.03 -6.48
CA PRO A 211 -7.92 19.36 -7.06
C PRO A 211 -8.68 19.28 -8.40
N ASN A 212 -9.52 20.27 -8.66
CA ASN A 212 -10.21 20.45 -9.96
C ASN A 212 -11.25 19.36 -10.36
N GLY A 213 -11.86 18.66 -9.41
CA GLY A 213 -13.01 17.80 -9.74
C GLY A 213 -12.65 16.44 -10.34
N GLY A 214 -11.51 15.88 -10.00
CA GLY A 214 -10.98 14.58 -10.47
C GLY A 214 -11.82 13.34 -10.17
N ALA A 215 -13.07 13.51 -9.76
CA ALA A 215 -14.00 12.43 -9.46
C ALA A 215 -14.22 11.45 -10.63
N ALA A 216 -14.17 11.94 -11.86
CA ALA A 216 -14.40 11.10 -13.04
C ALA A 216 -13.26 10.10 -13.27
N ASP A 217 -12.02 10.47 -12.96
CA ASP A 217 -10.87 9.58 -13.09
C ASP A 217 -10.95 8.40 -12.12
N MET A 218 -11.42 8.63 -10.90
CA MET A 218 -11.52 7.57 -9.87
C MET A 218 -12.52 6.46 -10.19
N MET A 219 -13.40 6.68 -11.16
CA MET A 219 -14.33 5.65 -11.65
C MET A 219 -13.67 4.68 -12.62
N GLN A 220 -12.44 5.00 -13.07
CA GLN A 220 -11.68 4.16 -13.98
C GLN A 220 -10.47 3.56 -13.29
N VAL A 221 -10.39 2.24 -13.29
CA VAL A 221 -9.21 1.51 -12.81
C VAL A 221 -8.06 1.67 -13.80
N HIS A 222 -6.87 1.90 -13.26
CA HIS A 222 -5.63 1.86 -14.02
C HIS A 222 -4.75 0.73 -13.47
N PHE A 223 -4.52 -0.27 -14.27
CA PHE A 223 -3.55 -1.32 -13.98
C PHE A 223 -2.27 -1.01 -14.74
N ARG A 224 -1.26 -0.52 -14.04
CA ARG A 224 -0.01 -0.04 -14.65
C ARG A 224 1.17 -0.91 -14.29
N GLY A 225 2.08 -1.06 -15.25
CA GLY A 225 3.33 -1.77 -15.08
C GLY A 225 4.52 -0.84 -15.21
N LEU A 226 5.62 -1.17 -14.56
CA LEU A 226 6.92 -0.54 -14.69
C LEU A 226 7.94 -1.58 -15.10
N CYS A 227 8.62 -1.36 -16.24
CA CYS A 227 9.68 -2.24 -16.68
C CYS A 227 11.06 -1.62 -16.47
N ASP A 228 12.04 -2.47 -16.18
CA ASP A 228 13.45 -2.10 -16.19
C ASP A 228 13.97 -1.93 -17.63
N GLU A 229 15.25 -1.61 -17.76
CA GLU A 229 15.91 -1.39 -19.05
C GLU A 229 16.01 -2.65 -19.91
N ASN A 230 15.84 -3.83 -19.33
CA ASN A 230 15.85 -5.11 -20.03
C ASN A 230 14.45 -5.56 -20.42
N GLY A 231 13.41 -4.78 -20.09
CA GLY A 231 12.01 -5.11 -20.34
C GLY A 231 11.38 -6.04 -19.32
N ARG A 232 12.05 -6.34 -18.19
CA ARG A 232 11.45 -7.10 -17.10
C ARG A 232 10.44 -6.22 -16.36
N LEU A 233 9.23 -6.71 -16.15
CA LEU A 233 8.23 -6.06 -15.30
C LEU A 233 8.70 -6.15 -13.84
N VAL A 234 8.99 -5.01 -13.23
CA VAL A 234 9.56 -4.91 -11.88
C VAL A 234 8.57 -4.41 -10.84
N ALA A 235 7.52 -3.73 -11.30
CA ALA A 235 6.46 -3.28 -10.42
C ALA A 235 5.11 -3.22 -11.14
N VAL A 236 4.05 -3.36 -10.36
CA VAL A 236 2.67 -3.07 -10.80
C VAL A 236 2.00 -2.12 -9.84
N ALA A 237 1.08 -1.31 -10.37
CA ALA A 237 0.23 -0.41 -9.63
C ALA A 237 -1.23 -0.67 -9.97
N THR A 238 -2.03 -0.97 -8.96
CA THR A 238 -3.48 -1.05 -9.03
C THR A 238 -4.04 0.27 -8.50
N HIS A 239 -4.27 1.22 -9.41
CA HIS A 239 -4.67 2.58 -9.11
C HIS A 239 -6.17 2.76 -9.34
N ASN A 240 -6.85 3.54 -8.51
CA ASN A 240 -8.31 3.70 -8.44
C ASN A 240 -9.03 2.38 -8.10
N THR A 241 -8.43 1.58 -7.27
CA THR A 241 -8.98 0.34 -6.74
C THR A 241 -8.27 -0.02 -5.44
N ASP A 242 -8.95 -0.76 -4.58
CA ASP A 242 -8.47 -1.29 -3.31
C ASP A 242 -8.60 -2.82 -3.35
N ILE A 243 -7.63 -3.47 -3.95
CA ILE A 243 -7.65 -4.93 -4.11
C ILE A 243 -7.56 -5.62 -2.75
N ALA A 244 -6.82 -5.01 -1.81
CA ALA A 244 -6.59 -5.58 -0.49
C ALA A 244 -7.86 -5.61 0.36
N ASP A 245 -8.80 -4.67 0.21
CA ASP A 245 -10.11 -4.69 0.88
C ASP A 245 -10.96 -5.92 0.46
N GLY A 246 -10.76 -6.39 -0.78
CA GLY A 246 -11.37 -7.64 -1.24
C GLY A 246 -10.90 -8.86 -0.46
N TRP A 247 -9.71 -8.84 0.13
CA TRP A 247 -9.19 -9.90 1.00
C TRP A 247 -9.53 -9.64 2.46
N GLU A 248 -9.40 -8.38 2.91
CA GLU A 248 -9.63 -7.99 4.29
C GLU A 248 -11.06 -8.32 4.71
N ARG A 249 -12.03 -7.99 3.87
CA ARG A 249 -13.47 -8.05 4.17
C ARG A 249 -14.18 -9.30 3.63
N GLU A 250 -13.45 -10.33 3.21
CA GLU A 250 -14.03 -11.51 2.54
C GLU A 250 -15.14 -12.21 3.33
N GLY A 251 -15.10 -12.15 4.65
CA GLY A 251 -16.08 -12.83 5.54
C GLY A 251 -17.26 -11.96 6.00
N GLU A 252 -17.32 -10.68 5.61
CA GLU A 252 -18.30 -9.76 6.17
C GLU A 252 -19.66 -9.74 5.43
N ASP A 253 -19.66 -10.06 4.13
CA ASP A 253 -20.83 -9.97 3.28
C ASP A 253 -20.70 -10.90 2.08
N GLU A 254 -21.68 -11.79 1.86
CA GLU A 254 -21.62 -12.81 0.80
C GLU A 254 -21.69 -12.16 -0.60
N GLU A 255 -22.47 -11.10 -0.78
CA GLU A 255 -22.57 -10.42 -2.07
C GLU A 255 -21.29 -9.67 -2.39
N PHE A 256 -20.69 -9.01 -1.39
CA PHE A 256 -19.37 -8.37 -1.52
C PHE A 256 -18.31 -9.42 -1.90
N PHE A 257 -18.26 -10.55 -1.22
CA PHE A 257 -17.35 -11.65 -1.55
C PHE A 257 -17.49 -12.08 -3.01
N ASN A 258 -18.69 -12.39 -3.44
CA ASN A 258 -18.95 -12.88 -4.80
C ASN A 258 -18.63 -11.82 -5.88
N ARG A 259 -18.83 -10.56 -5.57
CA ARG A 259 -18.65 -9.47 -6.52
C ARG A 259 -17.19 -9.01 -6.62
N PHE A 260 -16.48 -8.93 -5.50
CA PHE A 260 -15.16 -8.31 -5.38
C PHE A 260 -14.08 -9.30 -4.96
N SER A 261 -14.25 -10.02 -3.84
CA SER A 261 -13.19 -10.84 -3.24
C SER A 261 -12.69 -11.93 -4.19
N VAL A 262 -13.58 -12.60 -4.92
CA VAL A 262 -13.22 -13.64 -5.89
C VAL A 262 -12.25 -13.11 -6.95
N LYS A 263 -12.52 -11.91 -7.50
CA LYS A 263 -11.67 -11.28 -8.51
C LYS A 263 -10.38 -10.73 -7.91
N ALA A 264 -10.44 -10.17 -6.69
CA ALA A 264 -9.29 -9.68 -5.97
C ALA A 264 -8.28 -10.81 -5.69
N TYR A 265 -8.74 -11.98 -5.25
CA TYR A 265 -7.89 -13.17 -5.09
C TYR A 265 -7.32 -13.66 -6.42
N ALA A 266 -8.13 -13.71 -7.46
CA ALA A 266 -7.66 -14.14 -8.78
C ALA A 266 -6.53 -13.23 -9.30
N LEU A 267 -6.67 -11.90 -9.15
CA LEU A 267 -5.63 -10.94 -9.52
C LEU A 267 -4.38 -11.10 -8.66
N ALA A 268 -4.54 -11.24 -7.34
CA ALA A 268 -3.40 -11.44 -6.44
C ALA A 268 -2.59 -12.69 -6.78
N ILE A 269 -3.27 -13.81 -6.98
CA ILE A 269 -2.60 -15.06 -7.35
C ILE A 269 -1.87 -14.93 -8.68
N ASN A 270 -2.47 -14.25 -9.65
CA ASN A 270 -1.83 -13.97 -10.93
C ASN A 270 -0.56 -13.11 -10.76
N ILE A 271 -0.64 -12.00 -10.04
CA ILE A 271 0.49 -11.09 -9.80
C ILE A 271 1.61 -11.83 -9.05
N LEU A 272 1.27 -12.52 -7.96
CA LEU A 272 2.26 -13.24 -7.16
C LEU A 272 2.95 -14.36 -7.95
N THR A 273 2.18 -15.14 -8.71
CA THR A 273 2.74 -16.20 -9.55
C THR A 273 3.62 -15.61 -10.65
N TYR A 274 3.18 -14.52 -11.28
CA TYR A 274 3.98 -13.82 -12.28
C TYR A 274 5.30 -13.31 -11.69
N ALA A 275 5.28 -12.64 -10.55
CA ALA A 275 6.46 -12.11 -9.87
C ALA A 275 7.47 -13.19 -9.47
N MET A 276 7.01 -14.41 -9.15
CA MET A 276 7.89 -15.52 -8.78
C MET A 276 8.43 -16.32 -9.97
N THR A 277 7.90 -16.11 -11.18
CA THR A 277 8.26 -16.93 -12.36
C THR A 277 8.88 -16.13 -13.50
N HIS A 278 8.92 -14.81 -13.43
CA HIS A 278 9.44 -13.90 -14.44
C HIS A 278 10.42 -12.89 -13.83
#